data_a41c7d6a560c1ec99e8f19e84b7626d6
#
_entry.id   a41c7d6a560c1ec99e8f19e84b7626d6
#
_cell.length_a   1.000
_cell.length_b   1.000
_cell.length_c   1.000
_cell.angle_alpha   90.00
_cell.angle_beta   90.00
_cell.angle_gamma   90.00
#
_symmetry.space_group_name_H-M   'P 1'
#
loop_
_entity.id
_entity.type
_entity.pdbx_description
1 polymer ?
#
loop_
_entity_poly.entity_id
_entity_poly.type
_entity_poly.pdbx_seq_one_letter_code
_entity_poly.pdbx_strand_id
1 'polypeptide(L)'
;KKTRGDTTYALRLLPIGGFCAMEGEEEDSDDPAALNNQGFWRKLLIFAAGALMNFLTGLVIILVLYAGVKAVNVPVIHGFADGCPLESASGLQVGDRILSIDGERIYTFSDVSLLLGRNKTGDFDLVLRRDGQKLRLENFHMERGEYLDQSGQKFTGFGLYFGAQELTFGGRLEYCWDQAVDFVRLVRLSLQMLITGEAGFSDMSGPVGIVSTIT
;
A
#
# COMPACT_ATOMS: atom_id res chain seq x y z
N LYS A 1 -13.28 -7.52 -35.67
CA LYS A 1 -11.87 -7.69 -35.98
C LYS A 1 -11.48 -6.65 -37.02
N LYS A 2 -10.46 -5.86 -36.77
CA LYS A 2 -9.95 -4.80 -37.66
C LYS A 2 -8.43 -4.88 -37.67
N THR A 3 -7.83 -4.98 -38.84
CA THR A 3 -6.38 -5.00 -39.05
C THR A 3 -5.91 -3.60 -39.46
N ARG A 4 -4.86 -3.10 -38.84
CA ARG A 4 -4.23 -1.83 -39.16
C ARG A 4 -2.70 -2.03 -39.14
N GLY A 5 -2.08 -2.00 -40.34
CA GLY A 5 -0.68 -2.44 -40.53
C GLY A 5 -0.57 -3.93 -40.12
N ASP A 6 0.47 -4.27 -39.37
CA ASP A 6 0.74 -5.63 -38.91
C ASP A 6 -0.02 -6.01 -37.64
N THR A 7 -0.85 -5.10 -37.10
CA THR A 7 -1.59 -5.32 -35.89
C THR A 7 -3.07 -5.61 -36.14
N THR A 8 -3.58 -6.70 -35.58
CA THR A 8 -4.99 -7.07 -35.63
C THR A 8 -5.67 -6.78 -34.29
N TYR A 9 -6.65 -5.87 -34.32
CA TYR A 9 -7.50 -5.54 -33.18
C TYR A 9 -8.77 -6.39 -33.24
N ALA A 10 -9.12 -7.07 -32.15
CA ALA A 10 -10.33 -7.87 -32.05
C ALA A 10 -11.11 -7.53 -30.79
N LEU A 11 -12.41 -7.25 -30.92
CA LEU A 11 -13.35 -7.20 -29.82
C LEU A 11 -14.09 -8.52 -29.76
N ARG A 12 -14.10 -9.17 -28.60
CA ARG A 12 -14.80 -10.45 -28.37
C ARG A 12 -16.10 -10.20 -27.60
N LEU A 13 -17.05 -11.11 -27.77
CA LEU A 13 -18.40 -10.99 -27.20
C LEU A 13 -18.37 -11.13 -25.64
N LEU A 14 -17.44 -11.91 -25.12
CA LEU A 14 -17.24 -12.08 -23.67
C LEU A 14 -16.05 -11.22 -23.22
N PRO A 15 -16.28 -10.06 -22.54
CA PRO A 15 -15.22 -9.16 -22.13
C PRO A 15 -14.59 -9.57 -20.78
N ILE A 16 -14.07 -10.80 -20.70
CA ILE A 16 -13.44 -11.34 -19.46
C ILE A 16 -11.97 -10.90 -19.35
N GLY A 17 -11.53 -9.96 -20.18
CA GLY A 17 -10.17 -9.44 -20.17
C GLY A 17 -9.67 -9.15 -21.58
N GLY A 18 -8.44 -8.64 -21.66
CA GLY A 18 -7.70 -8.39 -22.89
C GLY A 18 -6.41 -9.20 -22.90
N PHE A 19 -5.94 -9.54 -24.07
CA PHE A 19 -4.62 -10.12 -24.26
C PHE A 19 -3.96 -9.48 -25.47
N CYS A 20 -2.65 -9.46 -25.46
CA CYS A 20 -1.81 -9.11 -26.57
C CYS A 20 -0.97 -10.33 -26.91
N ALA A 21 -1.13 -10.90 -28.09
CA ALA A 21 -0.27 -11.97 -28.58
C ALA A 21 0.73 -11.37 -29.56
N MET A 22 2.00 -11.67 -29.38
CA MET A 22 3.07 -11.21 -30.24
C MET A 22 3.59 -12.37 -31.06
N GLU A 23 3.96 -12.09 -32.31
CA GLU A 23 4.59 -13.10 -33.15
C GLU A 23 5.94 -13.50 -32.56
N GLY A 24 6.23 -14.79 -32.49
CA GLY A 24 7.43 -15.33 -31.87
C GLY A 24 7.36 -15.42 -30.32
N GLU A 25 6.15 -15.34 -29.72
CA GLU A 25 5.96 -15.49 -28.28
C GLU A 25 5.72 -16.97 -27.88
N GLU A 26 4.81 -17.66 -28.56
CA GLU A 26 4.48 -19.06 -28.31
C GLU A 26 5.18 -20.03 -29.27
N GLU A 27 5.35 -19.60 -30.53
CA GLU A 27 5.98 -20.40 -31.58
C GLU A 27 7.12 -19.59 -32.20
N ASP A 28 8.22 -20.27 -32.54
CA ASP A 28 9.33 -19.61 -33.23
C ASP A 28 8.90 -19.10 -34.61
N SER A 29 9.27 -17.88 -34.93
CA SER A 29 9.03 -17.23 -36.21
C SER A 29 10.35 -16.81 -36.84
N ASP A 30 10.47 -16.99 -38.15
CA ASP A 30 11.62 -16.52 -38.94
C ASP A 30 11.57 -15.02 -39.26
N ASP A 31 10.48 -14.33 -38.92
CA ASP A 31 10.37 -12.89 -39.10
C ASP A 31 11.40 -12.16 -38.20
N PRO A 32 12.28 -11.32 -38.81
CA PRO A 32 13.21 -10.52 -38.01
C PRO A 32 12.56 -9.59 -36.98
N ALA A 33 11.27 -9.22 -37.19
CA ALA A 33 10.50 -8.40 -36.26
C ALA A 33 9.85 -9.21 -35.13
N ALA A 34 9.79 -10.54 -35.24
CA ALA A 34 9.19 -11.40 -34.23
C ALA A 34 9.91 -11.32 -32.87
N LEU A 35 9.19 -11.53 -31.78
CA LEU A 35 9.70 -11.39 -30.43
C LEU A 35 10.89 -12.31 -30.16
N ASN A 36 10.84 -13.58 -30.62
CA ASN A 36 11.93 -14.54 -30.46
C ASN A 36 13.27 -14.06 -31.06
N ASN A 37 13.22 -13.26 -32.14
CA ASN A 37 14.39 -12.72 -32.85
C ASN A 37 14.87 -11.36 -32.29
N GLN A 38 14.17 -10.79 -31.28
CA GLN A 38 14.56 -9.52 -30.68
C GLN A 38 15.70 -9.70 -29.65
N GLY A 39 16.55 -8.69 -29.53
CA GLY A 39 17.59 -8.65 -28.52
C GLY A 39 17.02 -8.54 -27.08
N PHE A 40 17.82 -8.99 -26.12
CA PHE A 40 17.45 -9.04 -24.69
C PHE A 40 16.79 -7.75 -24.17
N TRP A 41 17.36 -6.59 -24.46
CA TRP A 41 16.84 -5.30 -23.96
C TRP A 41 15.46 -4.95 -24.53
N ARG A 42 15.18 -5.32 -25.80
CA ARG A 42 13.86 -5.11 -26.38
C ARG A 42 12.81 -6.02 -25.74
N LYS A 43 13.16 -7.29 -25.52
CA LYS A 43 12.30 -8.23 -24.79
C LYS A 43 12.01 -7.73 -23.37
N LEU A 44 13.04 -7.30 -22.66
CA LEU A 44 12.89 -6.75 -21.29
C LEU A 44 11.97 -5.53 -21.27
N LEU A 45 12.11 -4.60 -22.22
CA LEU A 45 11.23 -3.43 -22.31
C LEU A 45 9.77 -3.81 -22.59
N ILE A 46 9.53 -4.80 -23.45
CA ILE A 46 8.17 -5.27 -23.76
C ILE A 46 7.51 -5.85 -22.51
N PHE A 47 8.21 -6.74 -21.78
CA PHE A 47 7.68 -7.33 -20.55
C PHE A 47 7.49 -6.28 -19.43
N ALA A 48 8.45 -5.37 -19.27
CA ALA A 48 8.35 -4.29 -18.31
C ALA A 48 7.20 -3.31 -18.62
N ALA A 49 6.90 -3.08 -19.90
CA ALA A 49 5.82 -2.19 -20.31
C ALA A 49 4.45 -2.67 -19.83
N GLY A 50 4.20 -3.99 -19.81
CA GLY A 50 2.95 -4.56 -19.30
C GLY A 50 2.77 -4.25 -17.82
N ALA A 51 3.80 -4.50 -16.99
CA ALA A 51 3.78 -4.20 -15.57
C ALA A 51 3.63 -2.69 -15.29
N LEU A 52 4.33 -1.85 -16.07
CA LEU A 52 4.25 -0.39 -15.97
C LEU A 52 2.83 0.11 -16.31
N MET A 53 2.22 -0.40 -17.37
CA MET A 53 0.86 0.00 -17.75
C MET A 53 -0.17 -0.42 -16.70
N ASN A 54 -0.02 -1.59 -16.07
CA ASN A 54 -0.86 -2.01 -14.95
C ASN A 54 -0.71 -1.05 -13.77
N PHE A 55 0.51 -0.67 -13.40
CA PHE A 55 0.76 0.30 -12.34
C PHE A 55 0.13 1.67 -12.65
N LEU A 56 0.32 2.19 -13.87
CA LEU A 56 -0.26 3.47 -14.30
C LEU A 56 -1.80 3.42 -14.29
N THR A 57 -2.38 2.31 -14.74
CA THR A 57 -3.84 2.12 -14.71
C THR A 57 -4.34 2.10 -13.27
N GLY A 58 -3.65 1.41 -12.36
CA GLY A 58 -3.95 1.40 -10.93
C GLY A 58 -3.88 2.81 -10.33
N LEU A 59 -2.85 3.57 -10.66
CA LEU A 59 -2.71 4.97 -10.22
C LEU A 59 -3.87 5.86 -10.71
N VAL A 60 -4.28 5.71 -11.99
CA VAL A 60 -5.45 6.44 -12.52
C VAL A 60 -6.72 6.07 -11.78
N ILE A 61 -6.95 4.79 -11.49
CA ILE A 61 -8.10 4.34 -10.72
C ILE A 61 -8.09 4.97 -9.33
N ILE A 62 -6.96 4.96 -8.62
CA ILE A 62 -6.82 5.59 -7.31
C ILE A 62 -7.13 7.09 -7.40
N LEU A 63 -6.61 7.80 -8.39
CA LEU A 63 -6.89 9.23 -8.60
C LEU A 63 -8.39 9.49 -8.79
N VAL A 64 -9.08 8.65 -9.54
CA VAL A 64 -10.55 8.76 -9.75
C VAL A 64 -11.31 8.50 -8.44
N LEU A 65 -10.93 7.45 -7.68
CA LEU A 65 -11.57 7.12 -6.41
C LEU A 65 -11.41 8.23 -5.38
N TYR A 66 -10.24 8.85 -5.30
CA TYR A 66 -9.96 9.93 -4.34
C TYR A 66 -10.29 11.33 -4.86
N ALA A 67 -10.81 11.48 -6.10
CA ALA A 67 -11.15 12.79 -6.68
C ALA A 67 -12.15 13.58 -5.83
N GLY A 68 -13.15 12.88 -5.25
CA GLY A 68 -14.19 13.48 -4.40
C GLY A 68 -13.90 13.46 -2.90
N VAL A 69 -12.80 12.85 -2.45
CA VAL A 69 -12.48 12.73 -1.03
C VAL A 69 -11.91 14.06 -0.52
N LYS A 70 -12.51 14.61 0.55
CA LYS A 70 -12.12 15.91 1.11
C LYS A 70 -10.98 15.79 2.11
N ALA A 71 -11.00 14.77 2.95
CA ALA A 71 -9.99 14.54 3.98
C ALA A 71 -9.65 13.05 4.10
N VAL A 72 -8.43 12.75 4.51
CA VAL A 72 -7.92 11.39 4.74
C VAL A 72 -7.23 11.31 6.08
N ASN A 73 -7.28 10.14 6.72
CA ASN A 73 -6.50 9.90 7.91
C ASN A 73 -5.02 9.87 7.55
N VAL A 74 -4.22 10.59 8.31
CA VAL A 74 -2.78 10.69 8.14
C VAL A 74 -2.07 10.12 9.37
N PRO A 75 -0.82 9.63 9.23
CA PRO A 75 -0.04 9.08 10.35
C PRO A 75 0.51 10.20 11.25
N VAL A 76 -0.35 11.14 11.66
CA VAL A 76 -0.02 12.25 12.56
C VAL A 76 -0.79 12.06 13.86
N ILE A 77 -0.08 12.06 14.97
CA ILE A 77 -0.69 11.95 16.29
C ILE A 77 -1.47 13.22 16.58
N HIS A 78 -2.77 13.08 16.77
CA HIS A 78 -3.69 14.17 17.05
C HIS A 78 -4.04 14.28 18.54
N GLY A 79 -3.85 13.20 19.28
CA GLY A 79 -4.09 13.14 20.72
C GLY A 79 -3.78 11.78 21.29
N PHE A 80 -3.95 11.70 22.60
CA PHE A 80 -3.77 10.49 23.38
C PHE A 80 -5.05 10.19 24.16
N ALA A 81 -5.29 8.91 24.41
CA ALA A 81 -6.38 8.48 25.28
C ALA A 81 -6.07 8.86 26.73
N ASP A 82 -7.11 9.09 27.53
CA ASP A 82 -6.96 9.38 28.94
C ASP A 82 -6.18 8.27 29.65
N GLY A 83 -5.13 8.66 30.37
CA GLY A 83 -4.22 7.74 31.06
C GLY A 83 -3.19 7.05 30.18
N CYS A 84 -3.06 7.44 28.90
CA CYS A 84 -2.02 6.91 28.03
C CYS A 84 -0.62 7.38 28.48
N PRO A 85 0.33 6.48 28.81
CA PRO A 85 1.63 6.86 29.34
C PRO A 85 2.65 7.31 28.27
N LEU A 86 2.27 7.27 26.99
CA LEU A 86 3.20 7.49 25.87
C LEU A 86 3.46 8.97 25.60
N GLU A 87 2.59 9.86 26.08
CA GLU A 87 2.75 11.29 25.93
C GLU A 87 3.81 11.83 26.91
N SER A 88 4.94 12.27 26.39
CA SER A 88 5.99 12.86 27.22
C SER A 88 6.94 13.74 26.38
N ALA A 89 7.73 14.57 27.07
CA ALA A 89 8.73 15.39 26.41
C ALA A 89 9.80 14.58 25.67
N SER A 90 10.16 13.41 26.17
CA SER A 90 11.10 12.45 25.58
C SER A 90 10.44 11.35 24.74
N GLY A 91 9.13 11.24 24.77
CA GLY A 91 8.34 10.25 24.04
C GLY A 91 7.58 10.86 22.88
N LEU A 92 6.36 10.37 22.67
CA LEU A 92 5.46 10.85 21.62
C LEU A 92 4.77 12.15 22.04
N GLN A 93 4.44 12.99 21.06
CA GLN A 93 3.73 14.25 21.26
C GLN A 93 2.65 14.45 20.20
N VAL A 94 1.65 15.27 20.53
CA VAL A 94 0.67 15.73 19.56
C VAL A 94 1.38 16.49 18.44
N GLY A 95 1.02 16.20 17.19
CA GLY A 95 1.66 16.77 16.00
C GLY A 95 2.80 15.92 15.41
N ASP A 96 3.26 14.89 16.11
CA ASP A 96 4.27 13.97 15.58
C ASP A 96 3.72 13.21 14.38
N ARG A 97 4.43 13.27 13.25
CA ARG A 97 4.16 12.45 12.08
C ARG A 97 5.06 11.22 12.10
N ILE A 98 4.48 10.03 12.12
CA ILE A 98 5.22 8.78 12.08
C ILE A 98 5.73 8.56 10.65
N LEU A 99 7.04 8.42 10.48
CA LEU A 99 7.69 8.21 9.17
C LEU A 99 8.09 6.76 8.94
N SER A 100 8.49 6.04 10.01
CA SER A 100 8.77 4.60 9.95
C SER A 100 8.58 3.94 11.31
N ILE A 101 8.30 2.65 11.28
CA ILE A 101 8.18 1.75 12.44
C ILE A 101 9.04 0.53 12.13
N ASP A 102 9.96 0.16 13.03
CA ASP A 102 10.86 -0.99 12.91
C ASP A 102 11.59 -1.06 11.56
N GLY A 103 12.03 0.10 11.05
CA GLY A 103 12.73 0.24 9.78
C GLY A 103 11.83 0.27 8.54
N GLU A 104 10.55 -0.09 8.65
CA GLU A 104 9.59 -0.02 7.54
C GLU A 104 8.98 1.39 7.44
N ARG A 105 8.99 1.95 6.23
CA ARG A 105 8.45 3.30 5.96
C ARG A 105 6.93 3.30 6.02
N ILE A 106 6.37 4.36 6.59
CA ILE A 106 4.93 4.65 6.60
C ILE A 106 4.58 5.51 5.38
N TYR A 107 3.66 5.05 4.56
CA TYR A 107 3.07 5.79 3.45
C TYR A 107 1.66 6.26 3.79
N THR A 108 0.87 5.38 4.38
CA THR A 108 -0.53 5.62 4.69
C THR A 108 -0.81 5.42 6.19
N PHE A 109 -1.98 5.88 6.63
CA PHE A 109 -2.43 5.63 8.01
C PHE A 109 -2.59 4.13 8.30
N SER A 110 -3.02 3.35 7.31
CA SER A 110 -3.21 1.89 7.44
C SER A 110 -1.92 1.15 7.79
N ASP A 111 -0.77 1.68 7.35
CA ASP A 111 0.55 1.13 7.67
C ASP A 111 0.85 1.16 9.17
N VAL A 112 0.43 2.23 9.84
CA VAL A 112 0.64 2.36 11.28
C VAL A 112 -0.01 1.20 12.00
N SER A 113 -1.27 0.91 11.70
CA SER A 113 -2.00 -0.20 12.32
C SER A 113 -1.39 -1.55 11.99
N LEU A 114 -0.99 -1.75 10.72
CA LEU A 114 -0.36 -2.99 10.26
C LEU A 114 0.97 -3.24 10.98
N LEU A 115 1.86 -2.25 11.00
CA LEU A 115 3.20 -2.42 11.55
C LEU A 115 3.18 -2.49 13.09
N LEU A 116 2.36 -1.68 13.76
CA LEU A 116 2.15 -1.81 15.19
C LEU A 116 1.52 -3.18 15.56
N GLY A 117 0.70 -3.75 14.66
CA GLY A 117 0.09 -5.06 14.84
C GLY A 117 1.05 -6.23 14.71
N ARG A 118 2.10 -6.10 13.87
CA ARG A 118 3.11 -7.14 13.62
C ARG A 118 4.08 -7.33 14.80
N ASN A 119 4.42 -6.24 15.48
CA ASN A 119 5.35 -6.29 16.60
C ASN A 119 4.66 -6.92 17.82
N LYS A 120 5.27 -7.97 18.36
CA LYS A 120 4.77 -8.73 19.52
C LYS A 120 5.56 -8.45 20.80
N THR A 121 6.70 -7.77 20.69
CA THR A 121 7.58 -7.49 21.83
C THR A 121 7.14 -6.26 22.62
N GLY A 122 6.49 -5.31 21.95
CA GLY A 122 6.13 -4.02 22.54
C GLY A 122 7.23 -2.97 22.45
N ASP A 123 8.42 -3.33 21.97
CA ASP A 123 9.53 -2.41 21.78
C ASP A 123 9.62 -2.04 20.29
N PHE A 124 9.61 -0.74 20.00
CA PHE A 124 9.53 -0.21 18.65
C PHE A 124 10.67 0.76 18.36
N ASP A 125 11.21 0.67 17.15
CA ASP A 125 12.09 1.69 16.60
C ASP A 125 11.26 2.65 15.74
N LEU A 126 11.03 3.85 16.26
CA LEU A 126 10.19 4.85 15.61
C LEU A 126 11.05 5.97 15.00
N VAL A 127 10.74 6.36 13.77
CA VAL A 127 11.22 7.61 13.19
C VAL A 127 10.03 8.55 13.03
N LEU A 128 10.12 9.71 13.62
CA LEU A 128 9.06 10.72 13.66
C LEU A 128 9.54 11.99 12.96
N ARG A 129 8.59 12.84 12.57
CA ARG A 129 8.83 14.23 12.22
C ARG A 129 8.09 15.11 13.20
N ARG A 130 8.84 15.88 13.98
CA ARG A 130 8.36 16.87 14.96
C ARG A 130 8.92 18.24 14.57
N ASP A 131 8.06 19.24 14.38
CA ASP A 131 8.46 20.61 14.00
C ASP A 131 9.41 20.67 12.80
N GLY A 132 9.18 19.81 11.80
CA GLY A 132 9.99 19.70 10.59
C GLY A 132 11.28 18.90 10.74
N GLN A 133 11.71 18.56 11.95
CA GLN A 133 12.92 17.79 12.23
C GLN A 133 12.62 16.30 12.37
N LYS A 134 13.57 15.46 11.94
CA LYS A 134 13.47 14.00 12.15
C LYS A 134 13.98 13.67 13.55
N LEU A 135 13.18 12.94 14.30
CA LEU A 135 13.48 12.38 15.60
C LEU A 135 13.46 10.87 15.51
N ARG A 136 14.40 10.19 16.14
CA ARG A 136 14.43 8.74 16.28
C ARG A 136 14.25 8.36 17.74
N LEU A 137 13.31 7.47 18.00
CA LEU A 137 13.10 6.83 19.28
C LEU A 137 13.46 5.34 19.11
N GLU A 138 14.55 4.90 19.72
CA GLU A 138 15.04 3.52 19.66
C GLU A 138 14.54 2.73 20.89
N ASN A 139 14.12 1.49 20.66
CA ASN A 139 13.56 0.61 21.72
C ASN A 139 12.46 1.32 22.53
N PHE A 140 11.61 2.08 21.87
CA PHE A 140 10.52 2.80 22.54
C PHE A 140 9.42 1.82 22.93
N HIS A 141 9.26 1.62 24.25
CA HIS A 141 8.30 0.66 24.78
C HIS A 141 6.88 1.20 24.71
N MET A 142 5.98 0.45 24.07
CA MET A 142 4.55 0.73 23.99
C MET A 142 3.76 -0.53 24.30
N GLU A 143 2.92 -0.47 25.32
CA GLU A 143 2.00 -1.57 25.67
C GLU A 143 0.59 -1.27 25.19
N ARG A 144 -0.13 -2.33 24.81
CA ARG A 144 -1.55 -2.24 24.51
C ARG A 144 -2.35 -2.18 25.81
N GLY A 145 -3.20 -1.18 25.92
CA GLY A 145 -4.13 -1.00 27.03
C GLY A 145 -5.58 -0.98 26.55
N GLU A 146 -6.50 -0.99 27.51
CA GLU A 146 -7.90 -0.69 27.26
C GLU A 146 -8.13 0.81 27.48
N TYR A 147 -8.59 1.48 26.43
CA TYR A 147 -8.87 2.91 26.43
C TYR A 147 -10.31 3.18 26.01
N LEU A 148 -10.78 4.40 26.24
CA LEU A 148 -12.05 4.88 25.70
C LEU A 148 -11.78 5.70 24.44
N ASP A 149 -12.55 5.49 23.39
CA ASP A 149 -12.52 6.37 22.22
C ASP A 149 -13.28 7.70 22.49
N GLN A 150 -13.27 8.59 21.53
CA GLN A 150 -13.97 9.89 21.61
C GLN A 150 -15.50 9.75 21.77
N SER A 151 -16.06 8.58 21.47
CA SER A 151 -17.49 8.26 21.64
C SER A 151 -17.79 7.57 22.98
N GLY A 152 -16.78 7.28 23.78
CA GLY A 152 -16.89 6.56 25.05
C GLY A 152 -16.93 5.03 24.89
N GLN A 153 -16.65 4.50 23.70
CA GLN A 153 -16.53 3.07 23.49
C GLN A 153 -15.15 2.57 23.89
N LYS A 154 -15.10 1.39 24.53
CA LYS A 154 -13.84 0.75 24.89
C LYS A 154 -13.16 0.17 23.64
N PHE A 155 -11.89 0.43 23.49
CA PHE A 155 -11.05 -0.22 22.48
C PHE A 155 -9.72 -0.67 23.11
N THR A 156 -9.13 -1.70 22.54
CA THR A 156 -7.79 -2.18 22.91
C THR A 156 -6.78 -1.68 21.90
N GLY A 157 -5.78 -0.92 22.36
CA GLY A 157 -4.78 -0.32 21.47
C GLY A 157 -3.66 0.35 22.25
N PHE A 158 -2.89 1.19 21.58
CA PHE A 158 -1.79 1.94 22.19
C PHE A 158 -2.22 3.31 22.75
N GLY A 159 -3.51 3.64 22.70
CA GLY A 159 -4.02 4.91 23.19
C GLY A 159 -3.65 6.11 22.32
N LEU A 160 -3.32 5.91 21.05
CA LEU A 160 -2.97 6.95 20.10
C LEU A 160 -4.18 7.31 19.24
N TYR A 161 -4.49 8.60 19.14
CA TYR A 161 -5.48 9.12 18.20
C TYR A 161 -4.78 9.78 17.03
N PHE A 162 -5.21 9.45 15.84
CA PHE A 162 -4.70 10.00 14.60
C PHE A 162 -5.70 10.96 13.97
N GLY A 163 -5.20 12.02 13.34
CA GLY A 163 -6.04 13.06 12.75
C GLY A 163 -6.33 12.83 11.28
N ALA A 164 -7.42 13.45 10.81
CA ALA A 164 -7.70 13.61 9.41
C ALA A 164 -7.10 14.92 8.89
N GLN A 165 -6.53 14.90 7.68
CA GLN A 165 -6.00 16.07 7.00
C GLN A 165 -6.82 16.34 5.74
N GLU A 166 -7.20 17.61 5.51
CA GLU A 166 -7.84 18.00 4.27
C GLU A 166 -6.87 17.88 3.09
N LEU A 167 -7.38 17.32 2.00
CA LEU A 167 -6.61 17.14 0.78
C LEU A 167 -6.69 18.37 -0.11
N THR A 168 -5.59 19.11 -0.19
CA THR A 168 -5.37 20.07 -1.28
C THR A 168 -5.15 19.31 -2.60
N PHE A 169 -5.18 20.00 -3.74
CA PHE A 169 -4.93 19.35 -5.04
C PHE A 169 -3.56 18.64 -5.08
N GLY A 170 -2.50 19.33 -4.64
CA GLY A 170 -1.15 18.73 -4.56
C GLY A 170 -1.06 17.57 -3.56
N GLY A 171 -1.64 17.76 -2.37
CA GLY A 171 -1.70 16.72 -1.34
C GLY A 171 -2.47 15.48 -1.79
N ARG A 172 -3.49 15.64 -2.66
CA ARG A 172 -4.22 14.52 -3.25
C ARG A 172 -3.34 13.71 -4.21
N LEU A 173 -2.55 14.37 -5.05
CA LEU A 173 -1.62 13.68 -5.95
C LEU A 173 -0.55 12.90 -5.16
N GLU A 174 0.02 13.54 -4.14
CA GLU A 174 1.00 12.90 -3.24
C GLU A 174 0.37 11.68 -2.55
N TYR A 175 -0.83 11.85 -1.96
CA TYR A 175 -1.54 10.76 -1.30
C TYR A 175 -1.87 9.59 -2.23
N CYS A 176 -2.35 9.87 -3.46
CA CYS A 176 -2.63 8.82 -4.44
C CYS A 176 -1.35 8.09 -4.89
N TRP A 177 -0.24 8.81 -5.01
CA TRP A 177 1.06 8.21 -5.29
C TRP A 177 1.51 7.29 -4.14
N ASP A 178 1.42 7.78 -2.90
CA ASP A 178 1.76 6.99 -1.70
C ASP A 178 0.89 5.74 -1.59
N GLN A 179 -0.40 5.84 -1.88
CA GLN A 179 -1.31 4.69 -1.96
C GLN A 179 -0.89 3.67 -3.01
N ALA A 180 -0.53 4.13 -4.22
CA ALA A 180 -0.08 3.23 -5.29
C ALA A 180 1.22 2.50 -4.92
N VAL A 181 2.18 3.21 -4.32
CA VAL A 181 3.44 2.61 -3.84
C VAL A 181 3.17 1.64 -2.69
N ASP A 182 2.27 2.00 -1.79
CA ASP A 182 1.89 1.14 -0.65
C ASP A 182 1.26 -0.17 -1.10
N PHE A 183 0.39 -0.17 -2.10
CA PHE A 183 -0.15 -1.41 -2.66
C PHE A 183 0.95 -2.35 -3.17
N VAL A 184 1.96 -1.82 -3.87
CA VAL A 184 3.11 -2.63 -4.32
C VAL A 184 3.87 -3.20 -3.12
N ARG A 185 4.06 -2.39 -2.08
CA ARG A 185 4.71 -2.83 -0.84
C ARG A 185 3.90 -3.89 -0.11
N LEU A 186 2.58 -3.73 0.01
CA LEU A 186 1.69 -4.70 0.65
C LEU A 186 1.78 -6.07 -0.02
N VAL A 187 1.83 -6.11 -1.36
CA VAL A 187 2.04 -7.37 -2.10
C VAL A 187 3.39 -7.98 -1.73
N ARG A 188 4.47 -7.19 -1.68
CA ARG A 188 5.79 -7.65 -1.25
C ARG A 188 5.77 -8.23 0.18
N LEU A 189 5.17 -7.50 1.12
CA LEU A 189 5.07 -7.93 2.52
C LEU A 189 4.23 -9.21 2.65
N SER A 190 3.11 -9.30 1.94
CA SER A 190 2.26 -10.50 1.94
C SER A 190 3.01 -11.72 1.42
N LEU A 191 3.77 -11.57 0.33
CA LEU A 191 4.62 -12.63 -0.20
C LEU A 191 5.74 -13.01 0.79
N GLN A 192 6.34 -12.04 1.44
CA GLN A 192 7.35 -12.29 2.46
C GLN A 192 6.77 -13.08 3.63
N MET A 193 5.62 -12.67 4.18
CA MET A 193 4.93 -13.38 5.27
C MET A 193 4.58 -14.82 4.89
N LEU A 194 4.22 -15.06 3.64
CA LEU A 194 3.95 -16.39 3.12
C LEU A 194 5.21 -17.26 3.06
N ILE A 195 6.34 -16.69 2.62
CA ILE A 195 7.64 -17.40 2.52
C ILE A 195 8.23 -17.67 3.90
N THR A 196 8.09 -16.72 4.85
CA THR A 196 8.60 -16.88 6.22
C THR A 196 7.72 -17.76 7.10
N GLY A 197 6.51 -18.12 6.63
CA GLY A 197 5.54 -18.92 7.37
C GLY A 197 4.81 -18.13 8.48
N GLU A 198 4.92 -16.80 8.48
CA GLU A 198 4.14 -15.92 9.38
C GLU A 198 2.65 -15.93 9.03
N ALA A 199 2.31 -16.18 7.77
CA ALA A 199 0.95 -16.39 7.28
C ALA A 199 0.85 -17.75 6.58
N GLY A 200 -0.22 -18.50 6.88
CA GLY A 200 -0.53 -19.76 6.21
C GLY A 200 -1.31 -19.56 4.91
N PHE A 201 -1.26 -20.56 4.02
CA PHE A 201 -2.12 -20.57 2.83
C PHE A 201 -3.62 -20.54 3.17
N SER A 202 -4.00 -21.00 4.37
CA SER A 202 -5.35 -20.92 4.92
C SER A 202 -5.83 -19.50 5.18
N ASP A 203 -4.89 -18.57 5.38
CA ASP A 203 -5.20 -17.16 5.67
C ASP A 203 -5.43 -16.37 4.36
N MET A 204 -5.16 -16.99 3.22
CA MET A 204 -5.44 -16.42 1.90
C MET A 204 -6.93 -16.59 1.56
N SER A 205 -7.70 -15.55 1.80
CA SER A 205 -9.10 -15.52 1.38
C SER A 205 -9.19 -15.23 -0.12
N GLY A 206 -9.72 -16.20 -0.89
CA GLY A 206 -10.12 -15.94 -2.27
C GLY A 206 -11.34 -15.00 -2.34
N PRO A 207 -11.81 -14.62 -3.55
CA PRO A 207 -12.96 -13.72 -3.73
C PRO A 207 -14.20 -14.12 -2.92
N VAL A 208 -14.44 -15.43 -2.80
CA VAL A 208 -15.56 -15.98 -2.01
C VAL A 208 -15.33 -15.79 -0.51
N GLY A 209 -14.11 -15.97 -0.02
CA GLY A 209 -13.77 -15.76 1.39
C GLY A 209 -13.87 -14.28 1.80
N ILE A 210 -13.53 -13.34 0.90
CA ILE A 210 -13.71 -11.89 1.15
C ILE A 210 -15.18 -11.56 1.31
N VAL A 211 -16.05 -12.08 0.44
CA VAL A 211 -17.50 -11.85 0.54
C VAL A 211 -18.06 -12.40 1.85
N SER A 212 -17.63 -13.59 2.30
CA SER A 212 -18.09 -14.19 3.57
C SER A 212 -17.63 -13.46 4.82
N THR A 213 -16.62 -12.59 4.73
CA THR A 213 -16.12 -11.79 5.87
C THR A 213 -16.85 -10.45 6.00
N ILE A 214 -17.52 -10.02 4.93
CA ILE A 214 -18.27 -8.73 4.86
C ILE A 214 -19.74 -8.93 5.21
N THR A 215 -20.26 -10.16 5.15
CA THR A 215 -21.64 -10.53 5.53
C THR A 215 -21.71 -11.00 6.97
#